data_3fe79a84cc0ee9ba624e28a41a30ca60
#
_entry.id   3fe79a84cc0ee9ba624e28a41a30ca60
#
_cell.length_a   1.000
_cell.length_b   1.000
_cell.length_c   1.000
_cell.angle_alpha   90.00
_cell.angle_beta   90.00
_cell.angle_gamma   90.00
#
_symmetry.space_group_name_H-M   'P 1'
#
loop_
_entity.id
_entity.type
_entity.pdbx_description
1 polymer ?
#
loop_
_entity_poly.entity_id
_entity_poly.type
_entity_poly.pdbx_seq_one_letter_code
_entity_poly.pdbx_strand_id
1 'polypeptide(L)'
;GERLRVDLANMVYDTAEIITETNKAANDYKNFEFELIRYFSMSAPMSKSEFENQLPQELTKIIYKEAFAHYESKMERNADLAFPVIKNVYENQREKFKRIVVPFTDGSKTLQVITDLEKSYQTNGKQLVTDFEKNVSLAIIDDAWKTHLRKMDELKQSVQLAVQEQKDPLL
;
A
#
# COMPACT_ATOMS: atom_id res chain seq x y z
N GLY A 1 9.19 8.87 -5.83
CA GLY A 1 8.90 9.09 -7.16
C GLY A 1 8.70 7.87 -8.02
N GLU A 2 8.99 8.05 -9.24
CA GLU A 2 8.76 7.02 -10.27
C GLU A 2 9.54 5.74 -9.99
N ARG A 3 10.79 5.88 -9.58
CA ARG A 3 11.64 4.74 -9.26
C ARG A 3 11.09 3.90 -8.11
N LEU A 4 10.53 4.55 -7.10
CA LEU A 4 9.93 3.86 -5.96
C LEU A 4 8.71 3.05 -6.37
N ARG A 5 7.91 3.57 -7.29
CA ARG A 5 6.75 2.84 -7.80
C ARG A 5 7.17 1.64 -8.63
N VAL A 6 8.27 1.74 -9.36
CA VAL A 6 8.81 0.62 -10.12
C VAL A 6 9.27 -0.49 -9.18
N ASP A 7 9.94 -0.14 -8.08
CA ASP A 7 10.39 -1.11 -7.10
C ASP A 7 9.19 -1.81 -6.44
N LEU A 8 8.17 -1.06 -6.10
CA LEU A 8 6.95 -1.61 -5.53
C LEU A 8 6.25 -2.56 -6.51
N ALA A 9 6.14 -2.14 -7.76
CA ALA A 9 5.53 -2.96 -8.81
C ALA A 9 6.31 -4.25 -9.02
N ASN A 10 7.64 -4.19 -9.01
CA ASN A 10 8.49 -5.36 -9.15
C ASN A 10 8.28 -6.35 -8.01
N MET A 11 8.11 -5.87 -6.79
CA MET A 11 7.85 -6.73 -5.64
C MET A 11 6.50 -7.44 -5.75
N VAL A 12 5.48 -6.72 -6.16
CA VAL A 12 4.16 -7.30 -6.35
C VAL A 12 4.24 -8.39 -7.43
N TYR A 13 4.92 -8.10 -8.53
CA TYR A 13 5.09 -9.06 -9.62
C TYR A 13 5.85 -10.30 -9.16
N ASP A 14 6.96 -10.12 -8.46
CA ASP A 14 7.78 -11.24 -7.99
C ASP A 14 7.00 -12.12 -7.02
N THR A 15 6.22 -11.53 -6.13
CA THR A 15 5.38 -12.29 -5.20
C THR A 15 4.32 -13.08 -5.95
N ALA A 16 3.67 -12.46 -6.93
CA ALA A 16 2.68 -13.13 -7.77
C ALA A 16 3.30 -14.30 -8.54
N GLU A 17 4.50 -14.11 -9.06
CA GLU A 17 5.22 -15.14 -9.79
C GLU A 17 5.55 -16.35 -8.91
N ILE A 18 6.06 -16.10 -7.71
CA ILE A 18 6.40 -17.18 -6.78
C ILE A 18 5.15 -17.97 -6.39
N ILE A 19 4.07 -17.30 -6.06
CA ILE A 19 2.80 -17.96 -5.70
C ILE A 19 2.31 -18.81 -6.87
N THR A 20 2.35 -18.27 -8.07
CA THR A 20 1.86 -18.96 -9.26
C THR A 20 2.71 -20.16 -9.60
N GLU A 21 4.01 -19.99 -9.70
CA GLU A 21 4.91 -21.07 -10.10
C GLU A 21 4.91 -22.23 -9.10
N THR A 22 4.95 -21.90 -7.81
CA THR A 22 4.95 -22.91 -6.76
C THR A 22 3.67 -23.75 -6.80
N ASN A 23 2.54 -23.12 -6.94
CA ASN A 23 1.25 -23.83 -6.90
C ASN A 23 0.92 -24.53 -8.22
N LYS A 24 1.41 -24.00 -9.35
CA LYS A 24 1.29 -24.71 -10.62
C LYS A 24 2.12 -25.99 -10.60
N ALA A 25 3.34 -25.92 -10.08
CA ALA A 25 4.21 -27.08 -9.97
C ALA A 25 3.58 -28.17 -9.08
N ALA A 26 2.91 -27.77 -8.02
CA ALA A 26 2.22 -28.68 -7.12
C ALA A 26 0.81 -29.06 -7.59
N ASN A 27 0.32 -28.41 -8.62
CA ASN A 27 -1.06 -28.56 -9.11
C ASN A 27 -2.08 -28.37 -7.98
N ASP A 28 -1.88 -27.34 -7.17
CA ASP A 28 -2.69 -27.11 -5.97
C ASP A 28 -3.42 -25.77 -6.06
N TYR A 29 -4.59 -25.80 -6.67
CA TYR A 29 -5.41 -24.60 -6.82
C TYR A 29 -5.92 -24.06 -5.48
N LYS A 30 -6.23 -24.94 -4.52
CA LYS A 30 -6.70 -24.48 -3.21
C LYS A 30 -5.65 -23.68 -2.47
N ASN A 31 -4.41 -24.16 -2.49
CA ASN A 31 -3.32 -23.44 -1.85
C ASN A 31 -3.03 -22.13 -2.59
N PHE A 32 -3.16 -22.14 -3.92
CA PHE A 32 -3.04 -20.94 -4.74
C PHE A 32 -4.06 -19.88 -4.29
N GLU A 33 -5.32 -20.25 -4.17
CA GLU A 33 -6.36 -19.34 -3.68
C GLU A 33 -6.04 -18.83 -2.27
N PHE A 34 -5.60 -19.73 -1.41
CA PHE A 34 -5.27 -19.40 -0.03
C PHE A 34 -4.14 -18.39 0.03
N GLU A 35 -3.09 -18.58 -0.76
CA GLU A 35 -1.95 -17.67 -0.77
C GLU A 35 -2.29 -16.31 -1.37
N LEU A 36 -3.16 -16.25 -2.35
CA LEU A 36 -3.62 -14.97 -2.88
C LEU A 36 -4.38 -14.18 -1.82
N ILE A 37 -5.21 -14.85 -1.03
CA ILE A 37 -5.89 -14.21 0.09
C ILE A 37 -4.86 -13.77 1.14
N ARG A 38 -3.92 -14.65 1.43
CA ARG A 38 -2.91 -14.41 2.46
C ARG A 38 -1.98 -13.25 2.13
N TYR A 39 -1.49 -13.18 0.89
CA TYR A 39 -0.49 -12.19 0.53
C TYR A 39 -1.06 -10.93 -0.08
N PHE A 40 -2.19 -11.02 -0.76
CA PHE A 40 -2.76 -9.86 -1.45
C PHE A 40 -4.18 -9.51 -0.99
N SER A 41 -4.74 -10.26 -0.08
CA SER A 41 -6.12 -10.05 0.39
C SER A 41 -7.13 -10.03 -0.76
N MET A 42 -6.91 -10.89 -1.74
CA MET A 42 -7.79 -10.96 -2.90
C MET A 42 -8.17 -12.39 -3.23
N SER A 43 -9.34 -12.55 -3.81
CA SER A 43 -9.79 -13.84 -4.34
C SER A 43 -9.04 -14.14 -5.64
N ALA A 44 -8.90 -15.42 -5.97
CA ALA A 44 -8.29 -15.81 -7.23
C ALA A 44 -9.12 -15.23 -8.39
N PRO A 45 -8.49 -14.49 -9.31
CA PRO A 45 -9.20 -13.88 -10.43
C PRO A 45 -9.51 -14.84 -11.57
N MET A 46 -9.19 -16.11 -11.42
CA MET A 46 -9.48 -17.12 -12.43
C MET A 46 -10.01 -18.39 -11.77
N SER A 47 -10.70 -19.20 -12.58
CA SER A 47 -11.23 -20.47 -12.11
C SER A 47 -10.15 -21.53 -12.03
N LYS A 48 -10.48 -22.66 -11.38
CA LYS A 48 -9.57 -23.81 -11.32
C LYS A 48 -9.20 -24.30 -12.72
N SER A 49 -10.16 -24.34 -13.63
CA SER A 49 -9.91 -24.76 -15.00
C SER A 49 -8.93 -23.84 -15.70
N GLU A 50 -9.10 -22.54 -15.55
CA GLU A 50 -8.19 -21.56 -16.11
C GLU A 50 -6.80 -21.66 -15.50
N PHE A 51 -6.75 -21.88 -14.19
CA PHE A 51 -5.48 -22.09 -13.49
C PHE A 51 -4.72 -23.29 -14.07
N GLU A 52 -5.45 -24.39 -14.30
CA GLU A 52 -4.82 -25.61 -14.80
C GLU A 52 -4.38 -25.50 -16.26
N ASN A 53 -5.11 -24.74 -17.06
CA ASN A 53 -4.89 -24.70 -18.51
C ASN A 53 -3.99 -23.56 -19.00
N GLN A 54 -3.82 -22.51 -18.19
CA GLN A 54 -3.01 -21.36 -18.61
C GLN A 54 -1.56 -21.51 -18.15
N LEU A 55 -0.67 -20.86 -18.88
CA LEU A 55 0.73 -20.84 -18.56
C LEU A 55 0.99 -20.02 -17.29
N PRO A 56 2.01 -20.38 -16.50
CA PRO A 56 2.34 -19.61 -15.28
C PRO A 56 2.56 -18.12 -15.54
N GLN A 57 3.18 -17.77 -16.66
CA GLN A 57 3.44 -16.38 -17.00
C GLN A 57 2.15 -15.59 -17.20
N GLU A 58 1.17 -16.22 -17.83
CA GLU A 58 -0.13 -15.57 -18.07
C GLU A 58 -0.89 -15.36 -16.76
N LEU A 59 -0.88 -16.37 -15.90
CA LEU A 59 -1.51 -16.27 -14.59
C LEU A 59 -0.84 -15.19 -13.75
N THR A 60 0.48 -15.13 -13.77
CA THR A 60 1.24 -14.12 -13.02
C THR A 60 0.85 -12.71 -13.44
N LYS A 61 0.70 -12.48 -14.75
CA LYS A 61 0.30 -11.17 -15.25
C LYS A 61 -1.09 -10.76 -14.76
N ILE A 62 -2.02 -11.71 -14.77
CA ILE A 62 -3.38 -11.45 -14.31
C ILE A 62 -3.39 -11.10 -12.83
N ILE A 63 -2.66 -11.89 -12.02
CA ILE A 63 -2.57 -11.64 -10.58
C ILE A 63 -1.91 -10.30 -10.30
N TYR A 64 -0.80 -10.01 -10.97
CA TYR A 64 -0.11 -8.74 -10.80
C TYR A 64 -1.03 -7.57 -11.08
N LYS A 65 -1.76 -7.62 -12.19
CA LYS A 65 -2.66 -6.54 -12.58
C LYS A 65 -3.76 -6.33 -11.54
N GLU A 66 -4.37 -7.42 -11.08
CA GLU A 66 -5.42 -7.34 -10.08
C GLU A 66 -4.89 -6.89 -8.71
N ALA A 67 -3.77 -7.43 -8.28
CA ALA A 67 -3.17 -7.06 -7.00
C ALA A 67 -2.76 -5.59 -6.97
N PHE A 68 -2.18 -5.12 -8.06
CA PHE A 68 -1.75 -3.73 -8.13
C PHE A 68 -2.95 -2.78 -8.19
N ALA A 69 -4.00 -3.17 -8.91
CA ALA A 69 -5.23 -2.39 -8.95
C ALA A 69 -5.89 -2.30 -7.57
N HIS A 70 -5.89 -3.40 -6.81
CA HIS A 70 -6.38 -3.40 -5.43
C HIS A 70 -5.56 -2.47 -4.55
N TYR A 71 -4.26 -2.52 -4.68
CA TYR A 71 -3.37 -1.65 -3.95
C TYR A 71 -3.66 -0.17 -4.26
N GLU A 72 -3.73 0.18 -5.54
CA GLU A 72 -3.99 1.55 -5.94
C GLU A 72 -5.35 2.05 -5.43
N SER A 73 -6.35 1.19 -5.49
CA SER A 73 -7.68 1.51 -4.98
C SER A 73 -7.65 1.77 -3.47
N LYS A 74 -6.92 0.95 -2.71
CA LYS A 74 -6.77 1.16 -1.27
C LYS A 74 -6.07 2.47 -0.96
N MET A 75 -5.01 2.80 -1.70
CA MET A 75 -4.28 4.03 -1.48
C MET A 75 -5.12 5.25 -1.81
N GLU A 76 -5.92 5.16 -2.86
CA GLU A 76 -6.83 6.24 -3.21
C GLU A 76 -7.86 6.47 -2.11
N ARG A 77 -8.45 5.40 -1.58
CA ARG A 77 -9.39 5.51 -0.46
C ARG A 77 -8.72 6.07 0.79
N ASN A 78 -7.48 5.65 1.05
CA ASN A 78 -6.75 6.17 2.21
C ASN A 78 -6.47 7.66 2.07
N ALA A 79 -6.13 8.12 0.88
CA ALA A 79 -5.95 9.54 0.61
C ALA A 79 -7.26 10.30 0.84
N ASP A 80 -8.37 9.75 0.36
CA ASP A 80 -9.69 10.37 0.51
C ASP A 80 -10.12 10.42 1.99
N LEU A 81 -9.82 9.38 2.75
CA LEU A 81 -10.14 9.34 4.18
C LEU A 81 -9.27 10.31 4.98
N ALA A 82 -8.02 10.46 4.61
CA ALA A 82 -7.11 11.35 5.30
C ALA A 82 -7.32 12.81 4.95
N PHE A 83 -7.82 13.09 3.75
CA PHE A 83 -7.89 14.46 3.24
C PHE A 83 -8.69 15.41 4.12
N PRO A 84 -9.89 15.06 4.64
CA PRO A 84 -10.63 15.99 5.50
C PRO A 84 -9.84 16.43 6.72
N VAL A 85 -9.05 15.54 7.32
CA VAL A 85 -8.23 15.87 8.47
C VAL A 85 -7.05 16.74 8.04
N ILE A 86 -6.40 16.39 6.91
CA ILE A 86 -5.32 17.20 6.33
C ILE A 86 -5.83 18.63 6.06
N LYS A 87 -7.00 18.73 5.46
CA LYS A 87 -7.61 20.01 5.14
C LYS A 87 -7.86 20.82 6.41
N ASN A 88 -8.42 20.18 7.44
CA ASN A 88 -8.71 20.85 8.70
C ASN A 88 -7.43 21.39 9.35
N VAL A 89 -6.39 20.58 9.41
CA VAL A 89 -5.11 21.02 9.99
C VAL A 89 -4.49 22.14 9.16
N TYR A 90 -4.54 22.03 7.85
CA TYR A 90 -3.98 23.07 6.98
C TYR A 90 -4.69 24.39 7.15
N GLU A 91 -6.02 24.38 7.14
CA GLU A 91 -6.81 25.61 7.21
C GLU A 91 -6.74 26.28 8.59
N ASN A 92 -6.60 25.50 9.64
CA ASN A 92 -6.65 26.03 11.00
C ASN A 92 -5.30 26.16 11.70
N GLN A 93 -4.31 25.38 11.27
CA GLN A 93 -3.04 25.29 12.00
C GLN A 93 -1.79 25.36 11.13
N ARG A 94 -1.92 25.75 9.88
CA ARG A 94 -0.77 25.79 8.97
C ARG A 94 0.36 26.73 9.45
N GLU A 95 -0.01 27.70 10.26
CA GLU A 95 0.98 28.63 10.82
C GLU A 95 1.87 27.95 11.87
N LYS A 96 1.35 26.92 12.50
CA LYS A 96 2.07 26.21 13.55
C LYS A 96 2.84 25.01 13.04
N PHE A 97 2.35 24.36 12.00
CA PHE A 97 2.86 23.05 11.60
C PHE A 97 3.14 23.00 10.11
N LYS A 98 4.29 22.45 9.79
CA LYS A 98 4.73 22.27 8.42
C LYS A 98 4.51 20.83 7.95
N ARG A 99 4.64 19.87 8.87
CA ARG A 99 4.53 18.45 8.58
C ARG A 99 3.57 17.79 9.55
N ILE A 100 3.02 16.68 9.11
CA ILE A 100 2.12 15.87 9.91
C ILE A 100 2.57 14.42 9.83
N VAL A 101 2.16 13.63 10.82
CA VAL A 101 2.42 12.19 10.85
C VAL A 101 1.09 11.46 10.73
N VAL A 102 1.02 10.56 9.77
CA VAL A 102 -0.17 9.74 9.58
C VAL A 102 0.20 8.28 9.83
N PRO A 103 -0.40 7.63 10.83
CA PRO A 103 -0.13 6.22 11.07
C PRO A 103 -0.91 5.33 10.13
N PHE A 104 -0.21 4.40 9.48
CA PHE A 104 -0.81 3.33 8.70
C PHE A 104 -0.65 2.05 9.50
N THR A 105 -1.75 1.37 9.77
CA THR A 105 -1.69 0.16 10.60
C THR A 105 -2.36 -1.01 9.91
N ASP A 106 -1.82 -2.21 10.17
CA ASP A 106 -2.44 -3.46 9.74
C ASP A 106 -3.11 -4.19 10.93
N GLY A 107 -3.23 -3.50 12.06
CA GLY A 107 -3.80 -4.08 13.27
C GLY A 107 -2.76 -4.60 14.26
N SER A 108 -1.56 -4.89 13.81
CA SER A 108 -0.49 -5.35 14.69
C SER A 108 0.76 -4.47 14.64
N LYS A 109 1.05 -3.92 13.48
CA LYS A 109 2.20 -3.02 13.30
C LYS A 109 1.71 -1.68 12.78
N THR A 110 2.43 -0.64 13.12
CA THR A 110 2.12 0.71 12.67
C THR A 110 3.32 1.30 11.95
N LEU A 111 3.07 1.82 10.76
CA LEU A 111 4.05 2.56 9.99
C LEU A 111 3.66 4.03 10.06
N GLN A 112 4.53 4.86 10.62
CA GLN A 112 4.26 6.29 10.72
C GLN A 112 4.84 7.00 9.50
N VAL A 113 3.98 7.67 8.77
CA VAL A 113 4.36 8.36 7.54
C VAL A 113 4.35 9.85 7.79
N ILE A 114 5.49 10.48 7.59
CA ILE A 114 5.64 11.93 7.71
C ILE A 114 5.39 12.53 6.33
N THR A 115 4.50 13.49 6.26
CA THR A 115 4.19 14.14 4.99
C THR A 115 4.13 15.66 5.16
N ASP A 116 4.46 16.38 4.09
CA ASP A 116 4.36 17.83 4.05
C ASP A 116 2.90 18.24 4.04
N LEU A 117 2.49 19.09 4.96
CA LEU A 117 1.09 19.47 5.12
C LEU A 117 0.55 20.21 3.89
N GLU A 118 1.29 21.20 3.41
CA GLU A 118 0.85 21.99 2.27
C GLU A 118 0.73 21.14 0.99
N LYS A 119 1.73 20.33 0.71
CA LYS A 119 1.70 19.46 -0.47
C LYS A 119 0.57 18.43 -0.37
N SER A 120 0.34 17.89 0.80
CA SER A 120 -0.75 16.94 1.01
C SER A 120 -2.10 17.61 0.81
N TYR A 121 -2.24 18.85 1.25
CA TYR A 121 -3.45 19.61 1.01
C TYR A 121 -3.64 19.90 -0.48
N GLN A 122 -2.60 20.38 -1.14
CA GLN A 122 -2.67 20.75 -2.57
C GLN A 122 -2.94 19.56 -3.48
N THR A 123 -2.52 18.37 -3.09
CA THR A 123 -2.66 17.16 -3.89
C THR A 123 -3.84 16.29 -3.46
N ASN A 124 -4.72 16.80 -2.61
CA ASN A 124 -5.88 16.05 -2.10
C ASN A 124 -5.50 14.74 -1.44
N GLY A 125 -4.39 14.75 -0.69
CA GLY A 125 -3.90 13.57 0.02
C GLY A 125 -2.97 12.68 -0.78
N LYS A 126 -2.72 12.97 -2.03
CA LYS A 126 -1.85 12.12 -2.87
C LYS A 126 -0.40 12.16 -2.43
N GLN A 127 0.04 13.29 -1.90
CA GLN A 127 1.41 13.37 -1.37
C GLN A 127 1.62 12.39 -0.22
N LEU A 128 0.59 12.17 0.59
CA LEU A 128 0.66 11.19 1.67
C LEU A 128 0.94 9.79 1.12
N VAL A 129 0.28 9.42 0.02
CA VAL A 129 0.50 8.12 -0.62
C VAL A 129 1.93 8.01 -1.14
N THR A 130 2.44 9.07 -1.76
CA THR A 130 3.84 9.10 -2.23
C THR A 130 4.81 8.87 -1.08
N ASP A 131 4.59 9.54 0.04
CA ASP A 131 5.45 9.38 1.21
C ASP A 131 5.30 8.00 1.85
N PHE A 132 4.10 7.44 1.83
CA PHE A 132 3.89 6.06 2.27
C PHE A 132 4.70 5.10 1.41
N GLU A 133 4.63 5.24 0.09
CA GLU A 133 5.37 4.38 -0.84
C GLU A 133 6.88 4.48 -0.61
N LYS A 134 7.36 5.67 -0.29
CA LYS A 134 8.76 5.88 0.03
C LYS A 134 9.16 5.11 1.29
N ASN A 135 8.35 5.18 2.34
CA ASN A 135 8.62 4.47 3.59
C ASN A 135 8.57 2.95 3.42
N VAL A 136 7.62 2.46 2.66
CA VAL A 136 7.50 1.04 2.35
C VAL A 136 8.72 0.56 1.56
N SER A 137 9.17 1.35 0.60
CA SER A 137 10.37 1.01 -0.19
C SER A 137 11.61 0.86 0.69
N LEU A 138 11.72 1.67 1.74
CA LEU A 138 12.83 1.55 2.68
C LEU A 138 12.71 0.30 3.55
N ALA A 139 11.50 -0.18 3.79
CA ALA A 139 11.23 -1.38 4.57
C ALA A 139 11.32 -2.67 3.73
N ILE A 140 11.48 -2.55 2.43
CA ILE A 140 11.50 -3.68 1.48
C ILE A 140 12.65 -4.65 1.76
N ILE A 141 13.69 -4.20 2.41
CA ILE A 141 14.81 -5.05 2.75
C ILE A 141 14.39 -6.11 3.78
N ASP A 142 13.22 -5.94 4.37
CA ASP A 142 12.71 -6.80 5.42
C ASP A 142 11.48 -7.56 4.93
N ASP A 143 11.33 -8.81 5.34
CA ASP A 143 10.16 -9.63 5.00
C ASP A 143 8.82 -9.01 5.43
N ALA A 144 8.88 -8.00 6.27
CA ALA A 144 7.73 -7.23 6.69
C ALA A 144 6.92 -6.67 5.52
N TRP A 145 7.55 -6.49 4.35
CA TRP A 145 6.88 -5.97 3.17
C TRP A 145 5.65 -6.79 2.76
N LYS A 146 5.83 -8.10 2.67
CA LYS A 146 4.73 -8.99 2.28
C LYS A 146 3.58 -8.90 3.27
N THR A 147 3.91 -8.80 4.55
CA THR A 147 2.92 -8.66 5.60
C THR A 147 2.16 -7.35 5.48
N HIS A 148 2.87 -6.25 5.20
CA HIS A 148 2.23 -4.95 5.03
C HIS A 148 1.28 -4.94 3.84
N LEU A 149 1.71 -5.49 2.70
CA LEU A 149 0.88 -5.50 1.50
C LEU A 149 -0.39 -6.33 1.71
N ARG A 150 -0.25 -7.47 2.37
CA ARG A 150 -1.37 -8.36 2.65
C ARG A 150 -2.37 -7.79 3.65
N LYS A 151 -1.87 -7.21 4.74
CA LYS A 151 -2.69 -6.77 5.85
C LYS A 151 -3.06 -5.30 5.81
N MET A 152 -2.60 -4.59 4.80
CA MET A 152 -2.88 -3.16 4.70
C MET A 152 -4.37 -2.93 4.58
N ASP A 153 -4.97 -2.55 5.68
CA ASP A 153 -6.36 -2.19 5.74
C ASP A 153 -6.55 -0.73 5.40
N GLU A 154 -7.80 -0.38 5.21
CA GLU A 154 -8.15 1.02 5.04
C GLU A 154 -7.89 1.77 6.34
N LEU A 155 -7.62 3.05 6.23
CA LEU A 155 -7.35 3.91 7.37
C LEU A 155 -8.63 4.31 8.11
N LYS A 156 -9.55 3.40 8.29
CA LYS A 156 -10.87 3.74 8.82
C LYS A 156 -10.89 4.15 10.29
N GLN A 157 -9.92 3.71 11.06
CA GLN A 157 -9.84 4.05 12.48
C GLN A 157 -8.57 4.74 12.85
N SER A 158 -7.63 4.76 11.95
CA SER A 158 -6.28 5.13 12.30
C SER A 158 -5.82 6.42 11.68
N VAL A 159 -6.72 7.18 11.09
CA VAL A 159 -6.35 8.50 10.63
C VAL A 159 -6.28 9.41 11.83
N GLN A 160 -5.16 9.39 12.46
CA GLN A 160 -4.85 10.30 13.55
C GLN A 160 -3.68 11.13 13.10
N LEU A 161 -3.94 12.40 12.86
CA LEU A 161 -2.88 13.29 12.48
C LEU A 161 -2.19 13.78 13.73
N ALA A 162 -0.98 13.33 13.89
CA ALA A 162 -0.11 13.85 14.93
C ALA A 162 0.76 14.91 14.32
N VAL A 163 0.71 16.07 14.87
CA VAL A 163 1.49 17.18 14.37
C VAL A 163 2.90 17.08 14.93
N GLN A 164 3.90 17.15 14.07
CA GLN A 164 5.25 16.85 14.48
C GLN A 164 6.14 18.03 14.73
N GLU A 165 6.08 19.02 13.91
CA GLU A 165 7.02 20.11 14.11
C GLU A 165 6.43 21.44 13.73
N GLN A 166 6.96 22.47 14.38
CA GLN A 166 6.56 23.82 14.10
C GLN A 166 7.21 24.31 12.82
N LYS A 167 6.53 25.17 12.14
CA LYS A 167 7.05 25.76 10.90
C LYS A 167 8.29 26.59 11.13
N ASP A 168 8.36 27.30 12.25
CA ASP A 168 9.45 28.21 12.57
C ASP A 168 10.19 27.66 13.77
N PRO A 169 11.17 26.90 13.52
CA PRO A 169 11.91 26.28 14.60
C PRO A 169 12.78 27.21 15.34
N LEU A 170 12.89 28.39 15.21
CA LEU A 170 13.62 29.04 15.86
C LEU A 170 14.18 29.44 16.17
N LEU A 171 14.13 29.34 15.95
CA LEU A 171 14.82 29.87 16.12
C LEU A 171 15.52 29.77 16.79
#